data_6cd8b77d812878081b5df06ccd7e7471
#
_entry.id   6cd8b77d812878081b5df06ccd7e7471
#
_cell.length_a   1.000
_cell.length_b   1.000
_cell.length_c   1.000
_cell.angle_alpha   90.00
_cell.angle_beta   90.00
_cell.angle_gamma   90.00
#
_symmetry.space_group_name_H-M   'P 1'
#
loop_
_entity.id
_entity.type
_entity.pdbx_description
1 polymer ?
#
loop_
_entity_poly.entity_id
_entity_poly.type
_entity_poly.pdbx_seq_one_letter_code
_entity_poly.pdbx_strand_id
1 'polypeptide(L)'
;MRKHIAVVMAVIMALSICGCGSSKSLFPENTGEQQETKTADSGSMKVGYLLSSDGDAPDTVARVQGIRKMQEQTGIKDDQIIIKESVKKSDCEKKAAELAEKGCSIIFSENPEFESVLEETAKKYPKVQFCQEGGKLAKDSELSNFHNYDTRI
;
A
#
# COMPACT_ATOMS: atom_id res chain seq x y z
N MET A 1 29.96 50.82 9.39
CA MET A 1 30.90 51.09 8.27
C MET A 1 30.72 49.93 7.32
N ARG A 2 29.99 50.19 6.21
CA ARG A 2 30.55 50.27 4.86
C ARG A 2 31.16 48.93 4.43
N LYS A 3 30.83 48.30 3.35
CA LYS A 3 30.27 48.62 2.02
C LYS A 3 30.42 47.36 1.16
N HIS A 4 29.46 47.08 0.34
CA HIS A 4 29.38 47.07 -1.14
C HIS A 4 29.75 45.75 -1.83
N ILE A 5 28.80 45.33 -2.65
CA ILE A 5 28.77 45.30 -4.13
C ILE A 5 29.51 44.05 -4.69
N ALA A 6 29.03 43.29 -5.63
CA ALA A 6 28.25 43.48 -6.86
C ALA A 6 27.81 42.10 -7.44
N VAL A 7 26.68 42.04 -7.93
CA VAL A 7 26.16 41.70 -9.26
C VAL A 7 27.21 41.27 -10.30
N VAL A 8 27.06 40.04 -10.82
CA VAL A 8 27.43 39.73 -12.20
C VAL A 8 26.37 38.80 -12.79
N MET A 9 25.61 39.35 -13.70
CA MET A 9 24.85 38.64 -14.72
C MET A 9 25.80 38.00 -15.71
N ALA A 10 25.50 36.79 -16.17
CA ALA A 10 25.90 36.35 -17.49
C ALA A 10 24.84 35.40 -18.05
N VAL A 11 24.10 35.97 -18.98
CA VAL A 11 23.24 35.30 -19.96
C VAL A 11 24.16 34.67 -21.01
N ILE A 12 23.93 33.40 -21.34
CA ILE A 12 24.34 32.89 -22.64
C ILE A 12 23.20 32.02 -23.20
N MET A 13 22.73 32.49 -24.35
CA MET A 13 21.75 31.90 -25.26
C MET A 13 22.24 30.65 -25.99
N ALA A 14 21.27 29.78 -26.20
CA ALA A 14 20.95 29.09 -27.45
C ALA A 14 22.05 28.38 -28.25
N LEU A 15 21.73 27.13 -28.60
CA LEU A 15 21.81 26.69 -30.00
C LEU A 15 20.97 25.42 -30.21
N SER A 16 19.96 25.56 -31.03
CA SER A 16 19.12 24.54 -31.65
C SER A 16 19.96 23.69 -32.56
N ILE A 17 19.80 22.37 -32.53
CA ILE A 17 20.11 21.52 -33.68
C ILE A 17 18.92 20.63 -33.97
N CYS A 18 18.32 20.95 -35.09
CA CYS A 18 17.29 20.20 -35.79
C CYS A 18 17.92 18.93 -36.39
N GLY A 19 17.38 17.77 -36.13
CA GLY A 19 17.76 16.52 -36.77
C GLY A 19 16.50 15.72 -37.12
N CYS A 20 15.99 15.91 -38.31
CA CYS A 20 14.99 15.05 -38.95
C CYS A 20 15.55 13.65 -39.21
N GLY A 21 14.85 12.65 -38.69
CA GLY A 21 15.05 11.24 -39.10
C GLY A 21 13.70 10.52 -39.03
N SER A 22 13.04 10.44 -40.20
CA SER A 22 11.79 9.70 -40.37
C SER A 22 12.03 8.20 -40.22
N SER A 23 11.35 7.56 -39.28
CA SER A 23 11.05 6.13 -39.31
C SER A 23 9.62 5.95 -38.83
N LYS A 24 8.73 5.57 -39.72
CA LYS A 24 7.35 5.20 -39.44
C LYS A 24 7.35 3.91 -38.63
N SER A 25 7.02 3.99 -37.33
CA SER A 25 6.55 2.84 -36.56
C SER A 25 5.03 2.88 -36.46
N LEU A 26 4.42 1.79 -36.90
CA LEU A 26 2.96 1.56 -37.02
C LEU A 26 2.38 1.02 -35.69
N PHE A 27 2.73 1.59 -34.55
CA PHE A 27 2.04 1.28 -33.30
C PHE A 27 1.60 2.56 -32.62
N PRO A 28 0.32 2.65 -32.15
CA PRO A 28 -0.12 3.80 -31.40
C PRO A 28 0.60 3.80 -30.04
N GLU A 29 1.46 4.78 -29.85
CA GLU A 29 2.10 5.10 -28.59
C GLU A 29 1.02 5.61 -27.65
N ASN A 30 0.63 4.75 -26.71
CA ASN A 30 -0.25 5.12 -25.62
C ASN A 30 0.58 5.97 -24.65
N THR A 31 0.46 7.27 -24.78
CA THR A 31 1.04 8.24 -23.84
C THR A 31 0.30 8.12 -22.52
N GLY A 32 0.65 7.11 -21.73
CA GLY A 32 0.28 7.05 -20.33
C GLY A 32 1.01 8.17 -19.59
N GLU A 33 0.27 9.19 -19.19
CA GLU A 33 0.73 10.13 -18.17
C GLU A 33 1.23 9.31 -16.99
N GLN A 34 2.54 9.32 -16.77
CA GLN A 34 3.13 8.87 -15.52
C GLN A 34 2.66 9.84 -14.45
N GLN A 35 1.56 9.48 -13.82
CA GLN A 35 1.14 10.08 -12.59
C GLN A 35 2.24 9.77 -11.58
N GLU A 36 3.09 10.74 -11.28
CA GLU A 36 3.99 10.68 -10.14
C GLU A 36 3.16 10.43 -8.89
N THR A 37 3.06 9.17 -8.52
CA THR A 37 2.56 8.79 -7.20
C THR A 37 3.54 9.40 -6.20
N LYS A 38 3.12 10.49 -5.54
CA LYS A 38 3.77 10.96 -4.32
C LYS A 38 3.91 9.73 -3.43
N THR A 39 5.13 9.27 -3.25
CA THR A 39 5.48 8.29 -2.24
C THR A 39 4.99 8.86 -0.92
N ALA A 40 3.91 8.28 -0.38
CA ALA A 40 3.48 8.59 0.96
C ALA A 40 4.68 8.34 1.88
N ASP A 41 4.92 9.25 2.81
CA ASP A 41 5.96 9.08 3.81
C ASP A 41 5.71 7.75 4.55
N SER A 42 6.43 6.71 4.14
CA SER A 42 6.33 5.36 4.72
C SER A 42 6.87 5.32 6.15
N GLY A 43 7.45 6.40 6.64
CA GLY A 43 8.13 6.45 7.92
C GLY A 43 7.26 6.19 9.16
N SER A 44 5.94 6.36 9.03
CA SER A 44 5.00 6.15 10.15
C SER A 44 3.94 5.07 9.91
N MET A 45 3.81 4.54 8.69
CA MET A 45 2.78 3.57 8.35
C MET A 45 3.13 2.18 8.88
N LYS A 46 2.23 1.57 9.66
CA LYS A 46 2.31 0.17 10.04
C LYS A 46 1.25 -0.64 9.34
N VAL A 47 1.60 -1.87 8.98
CA VAL A 47 0.73 -2.81 8.26
C VAL A 47 0.54 -4.06 9.11
N GLY A 48 -0.71 -4.44 9.30
CA GLY A 48 -1.11 -5.64 10.03
C GLY A 48 -1.60 -6.73 9.08
N TYR A 49 -1.34 -7.99 9.43
CA TYR A 49 -1.86 -9.15 8.71
C TYR A 49 -2.50 -10.13 9.69
N LEU A 50 -3.69 -10.61 9.32
CA LEU A 50 -4.44 -11.66 10.02
C LEU A 50 -4.45 -12.90 9.13
N LEU A 51 -3.68 -13.93 9.49
CA LEU A 51 -3.57 -15.19 8.79
C LEU A 51 -4.24 -16.29 9.59
N SER A 52 -5.11 -17.07 8.96
CA SER A 52 -5.89 -18.13 9.62
C SER A 52 -5.09 -19.42 9.85
N SER A 53 -4.10 -19.65 9.01
CA SER A 53 -3.22 -20.81 9.11
C SER A 53 -1.97 -20.51 9.96
N ASP A 54 -1.27 -21.55 10.38
CA ASP A 54 0.00 -21.45 11.09
C ASP A 54 1.16 -21.06 10.14
N GLY A 55 2.30 -20.69 10.73
CA GLY A 55 3.46 -20.21 9.99
C GLY A 55 4.08 -21.23 9.02
N ASP A 56 3.87 -22.53 9.25
CA ASP A 56 4.44 -23.60 8.42
C ASP A 56 3.47 -24.03 7.29
N ALA A 57 2.23 -23.56 7.31
CA ALA A 57 1.28 -23.86 6.25
C ALA A 57 1.74 -23.28 4.91
N PRO A 58 1.66 -24.02 3.79
CA PRO A 58 2.11 -23.57 2.48
C PRO A 58 1.53 -22.21 2.07
N ASP A 59 0.27 -21.97 2.38
CA ASP A 59 -0.41 -20.70 2.08
C ASP A 59 0.18 -19.55 2.88
N THR A 60 0.45 -19.76 4.17
CA THR A 60 1.08 -18.76 5.04
C THR A 60 2.50 -18.45 4.56
N VAL A 61 3.28 -19.49 4.22
CA VAL A 61 4.64 -19.31 3.68
C VAL A 61 4.60 -18.49 2.40
N ALA A 62 3.70 -18.78 1.46
CA ALA A 62 3.57 -18.01 0.22
C ALA A 62 3.18 -16.55 0.48
N ARG A 63 2.27 -16.28 1.42
CA ARG A 63 1.87 -14.93 1.80
C ARG A 63 3.00 -14.15 2.45
N VAL A 64 3.73 -14.77 3.37
CA VAL A 64 4.90 -14.14 4.01
C VAL A 64 5.97 -13.80 2.97
N GLN A 65 6.20 -14.67 1.98
CA GLN A 65 7.10 -14.35 0.87
C GLN A 65 6.60 -13.13 0.06
N GLY A 66 5.29 -13.06 -0.21
CA GLY A 66 4.67 -11.90 -0.85
C GLY A 66 4.85 -10.61 -0.05
N ILE A 67 4.69 -10.67 1.27
CA ILE A 67 4.90 -9.55 2.19
C ILE A 67 6.38 -9.11 2.15
N ARG A 68 7.33 -10.02 2.15
CA ARG A 68 8.77 -9.71 2.03
C ARG A 68 9.09 -9.00 0.71
N LYS A 69 8.54 -9.51 -0.39
CA LYS A 69 8.71 -8.87 -1.69
C LYS A 69 8.09 -7.46 -1.74
N MET A 70 6.95 -7.27 -1.13
CA MET A 70 6.33 -5.95 -0.98
C MET A 70 7.23 -5.01 -0.17
N GLN A 71 7.81 -5.49 0.93
CA GLN A 71 8.77 -4.71 1.73
C GLN A 71 9.97 -4.23 0.91
N GLU A 72 10.57 -5.12 0.11
CA GLU A 72 11.69 -4.78 -0.78
C GLU A 72 11.32 -3.69 -1.80
N GLN A 73 10.09 -3.72 -2.30
CA GLN A 73 9.61 -2.77 -3.29
C GLN A 73 9.19 -1.41 -2.71
N THR A 74 8.66 -1.41 -1.50
CA THR A 74 8.09 -0.20 -0.87
C THR A 74 9.01 0.47 0.14
N GLY A 75 10.05 -0.23 0.60
CA GLY A 75 10.94 0.26 1.66
C GLY A 75 10.31 0.25 3.05
N ILE A 76 9.15 -0.39 3.25
CA ILE A 76 8.54 -0.61 4.58
C ILE A 76 9.47 -1.51 5.40
N LYS A 77 9.77 -1.10 6.61
CA LYS A 77 10.71 -1.81 7.50
C LYS A 77 10.03 -2.98 8.24
N ASP A 78 10.84 -3.90 8.74
CA ASP A 78 10.34 -5.07 9.49
C ASP A 78 9.50 -4.68 10.71
N ASP A 79 9.88 -3.64 11.44
CA ASP A 79 9.17 -3.16 12.62
C ASP A 79 7.83 -2.46 12.31
N GLN A 80 7.58 -2.21 11.04
CA GLN A 80 6.31 -1.65 10.54
C GLN A 80 5.33 -2.73 10.09
N ILE A 81 5.72 -4.02 10.07
CA ILE A 81 4.86 -5.12 9.69
C ILE A 81 4.58 -6.01 10.90
N ILE A 82 3.31 -6.28 11.15
CA ILE A 82 2.86 -7.12 12.26
C ILE A 82 1.97 -8.23 11.70
N ILE A 83 2.44 -9.47 11.78
CA ILE A 83 1.71 -10.65 11.33
C ILE A 83 1.13 -11.38 12.54
N LYS A 84 -0.13 -11.75 12.46
CA LYS A 84 -0.84 -12.63 13.39
C LYS A 84 -1.20 -13.90 12.64
N GLU A 85 -0.65 -15.02 13.05
CA GLU A 85 -0.91 -16.35 12.48
C GLU A 85 -1.88 -17.13 13.36
N SER A 86 -2.41 -18.22 12.81
CA SER A 86 -3.36 -19.13 13.50
C SER A 86 -4.58 -18.39 14.08
N VAL A 87 -5.02 -17.34 13.41
CA VAL A 87 -6.17 -16.54 13.85
C VAL A 87 -7.46 -17.33 13.60
N LYS A 88 -8.23 -17.56 14.65
CA LYS A 88 -9.56 -18.16 14.56
C LYS A 88 -10.60 -17.06 14.42
N LYS A 89 -11.76 -17.39 13.83
CA LYS A 89 -12.89 -16.45 13.72
C LYS A 89 -13.29 -15.85 15.07
N SER A 90 -13.29 -16.66 16.14
CA SER A 90 -13.58 -16.23 17.52
C SER A 90 -12.60 -15.18 18.05
N ASP A 91 -11.38 -15.18 17.56
CA ASP A 91 -10.30 -14.30 18.04
C ASP A 91 -10.04 -13.13 17.09
N CYS A 92 -10.67 -13.13 15.91
CA CYS A 92 -10.42 -12.19 14.84
C CYS A 92 -10.60 -10.73 15.29
N GLU A 93 -11.71 -10.40 15.95
CA GLU A 93 -11.98 -9.06 16.47
C GLU A 93 -10.87 -8.59 17.41
N LYS A 94 -10.54 -9.44 18.39
CA LYS A 94 -9.47 -9.13 19.35
C LYS A 94 -8.13 -8.91 18.67
N LYS A 95 -7.76 -9.77 17.72
CA LYS A 95 -6.49 -9.67 17.01
C LYS A 95 -6.44 -8.45 16.09
N ALA A 96 -7.54 -8.10 15.44
CA ALA A 96 -7.67 -6.90 14.64
C ALA A 96 -7.57 -5.63 15.51
N ALA A 97 -8.23 -5.61 16.66
CA ALA A 97 -8.13 -4.52 17.64
C ALA A 97 -6.68 -4.35 18.14
N GLU A 98 -6.01 -5.46 18.52
CA GLU A 98 -4.59 -5.42 18.91
C GLU A 98 -3.69 -4.80 17.84
N LEU A 99 -3.94 -5.06 16.55
CA LEU A 99 -3.19 -4.45 15.45
C LEU A 99 -3.48 -2.96 15.32
N ALA A 100 -4.74 -2.56 15.41
CA ALA A 100 -5.15 -1.16 15.38
C ALA A 100 -4.51 -0.36 16.54
N GLU A 101 -4.54 -0.91 17.76
CA GLU A 101 -3.94 -0.30 18.96
C GLU A 101 -2.42 -0.21 18.88
N LYS A 102 -1.76 -1.11 18.14
CA LYS A 102 -0.32 -1.02 17.83
C LYS A 102 0.02 0.01 16.75
N GLY A 103 -0.99 0.73 16.25
CA GLY A 103 -0.83 1.80 15.28
C GLY A 103 -0.77 1.32 13.83
N CYS A 104 -1.30 0.14 13.51
CA CYS A 104 -1.47 -0.26 12.12
C CYS A 104 -2.47 0.68 11.43
N SER A 105 -2.05 1.27 10.31
CA SER A 105 -2.90 2.12 9.47
C SER A 105 -3.74 1.30 8.50
N ILE A 106 -3.27 0.10 8.18
CA ILE A 106 -3.95 -0.85 7.30
C ILE A 106 -3.82 -2.26 7.86
N ILE A 107 -4.90 -3.04 7.80
CA ILE A 107 -4.96 -4.42 8.27
C ILE A 107 -5.53 -5.28 7.14
N PHE A 108 -4.76 -6.27 6.72
CA PHE A 108 -5.15 -7.27 5.73
C PHE A 108 -5.61 -8.56 6.40
N SER A 109 -6.64 -9.17 5.83
CA SER A 109 -7.12 -10.50 6.20
C SER A 109 -7.31 -11.36 4.97
N GLU A 110 -6.93 -12.62 5.07
CA GLU A 110 -6.99 -13.58 3.97
C GLU A 110 -8.20 -14.53 4.04
N ASN A 111 -8.85 -14.64 5.19
CA ASN A 111 -9.93 -15.60 5.37
C ASN A 111 -11.31 -14.92 5.21
N PRO A 112 -12.10 -15.28 4.16
CA PRO A 112 -13.44 -14.71 3.95
C PRO A 112 -14.40 -14.88 5.12
N GLU A 113 -14.19 -15.85 6.00
CA GLU A 113 -15.01 -16.03 7.20
C GLU A 113 -14.87 -14.90 8.22
N PHE A 114 -13.82 -14.08 8.12
CA PHE A 114 -13.59 -12.95 9.02
C PHE A 114 -14.36 -11.70 8.59
N GLU A 115 -14.91 -11.68 7.40
CA GLU A 115 -15.49 -10.51 6.76
C GLU A 115 -16.45 -9.73 7.65
N SER A 116 -17.48 -10.41 8.19
CA SER A 116 -18.47 -9.76 9.06
C SER A 116 -17.88 -9.22 10.36
N VAL A 117 -16.91 -9.92 10.93
CA VAL A 117 -16.22 -9.53 12.17
C VAL A 117 -15.34 -8.30 11.90
N LEU A 118 -14.66 -8.26 10.77
CA LEU A 118 -13.80 -7.14 10.39
C LEU A 118 -14.61 -5.90 10.03
N GLU A 119 -15.77 -6.05 9.38
CA GLU A 119 -16.67 -4.93 9.13
C GLU A 119 -17.13 -4.27 10.42
N GLU A 120 -17.55 -5.06 11.41
CA GLU A 120 -17.92 -4.54 12.73
C GLU A 120 -16.73 -3.92 13.47
N THR A 121 -15.54 -4.47 13.30
CA THR A 121 -14.31 -3.91 13.87
C THR A 121 -13.96 -2.58 13.19
N ALA A 122 -14.13 -2.46 11.87
CA ALA A 122 -13.86 -1.24 11.12
C ALA A 122 -14.71 -0.04 11.62
N LYS A 123 -15.94 -0.28 12.06
CA LYS A 123 -16.78 0.77 12.70
C LYS A 123 -16.14 1.35 13.96
N LYS A 124 -15.41 0.52 14.72
CA LYS A 124 -14.75 0.91 15.98
C LYS A 124 -13.44 1.66 15.74
N TYR A 125 -12.78 1.42 14.59
CA TYR A 125 -11.49 1.99 14.23
C TYR A 125 -11.54 2.75 12.90
N PRO A 126 -12.25 3.88 12.80
CA PRO A 126 -12.53 4.56 11.54
C PRO A 126 -11.29 5.14 10.84
N LYS A 127 -10.16 5.20 11.53
CA LYS A 127 -8.88 5.66 10.95
C LYS A 127 -8.01 4.53 10.39
N VAL A 128 -8.40 3.27 10.61
CA VAL A 128 -7.68 2.09 10.13
C VAL A 128 -8.38 1.55 8.91
N GLN A 129 -7.64 1.26 7.85
CA GLN A 129 -8.15 0.61 6.66
C GLN A 129 -8.15 -0.90 6.86
N PHE A 130 -9.28 -1.54 6.64
CA PHE A 130 -9.44 -2.99 6.70
C PHE A 130 -9.62 -3.54 5.28
N CYS A 131 -8.76 -4.47 4.90
CA CYS A 131 -8.74 -5.08 3.58
C CYS A 131 -8.95 -6.59 3.71
N GLN A 132 -10.08 -7.07 3.22
CA GLN A 132 -10.47 -8.47 3.26
C GLN A 132 -10.26 -9.13 1.91
N GLU A 133 -9.53 -10.24 1.86
CA GLU A 133 -9.41 -11.05 0.65
C GLU A 133 -10.71 -11.82 0.39
N GLY A 134 -11.23 -11.68 -0.82
CA GLY A 134 -12.53 -12.24 -1.17
C GLY A 134 -13.66 -11.54 -0.43
N GLY A 135 -14.75 -12.28 -0.19
CA GLY A 135 -15.90 -11.72 0.50
C GLY A 135 -16.86 -10.97 -0.42
N LYS A 136 -17.92 -10.40 0.15
CA LYS A 136 -18.98 -9.72 -0.60
C LYS A 136 -19.51 -8.46 0.08
N LEU A 137 -19.29 -8.33 1.40
CA LEU A 137 -19.91 -7.28 2.22
C LEU A 137 -19.40 -5.88 1.91
N ALA A 138 -18.12 -5.73 1.52
CA ALA A 138 -17.58 -4.41 1.25
C ALA A 138 -18.25 -3.70 0.08
N LYS A 139 -18.91 -4.43 -0.84
CA LYS A 139 -19.68 -3.82 -1.93
C LYS A 139 -20.97 -3.15 -1.45
N ASP A 140 -21.52 -3.68 -0.35
CA ASP A 140 -22.77 -3.24 0.25
C ASP A 140 -22.55 -2.44 1.54
N SER A 141 -21.30 -2.33 1.99
CA SER A 141 -20.91 -1.60 3.18
C SER A 141 -20.84 -0.10 2.91
N GLU A 142 -21.43 0.69 3.79
CA GLU A 142 -21.30 2.16 3.78
C GLU A 142 -20.00 2.66 4.38
N LEU A 143 -19.12 1.75 4.83
CA LEU A 143 -17.86 2.09 5.49
C LEU A 143 -16.77 2.43 4.46
N SER A 144 -16.22 3.62 4.55
CA SER A 144 -15.11 4.07 3.68
C SER A 144 -13.76 3.44 4.02
N ASN A 145 -13.67 2.69 5.11
CA ASN A 145 -12.46 2.05 5.61
C ASN A 145 -12.53 0.52 5.64
N PHE A 146 -13.51 -0.08 4.95
CA PHE A 146 -13.63 -1.53 4.79
C PHE A 146 -13.69 -1.90 3.30
N HIS A 147 -12.77 -2.74 2.85
CA HIS A 147 -12.56 -3.04 1.43
C HIS A 147 -12.40 -4.54 1.20
N ASN A 148 -12.92 -5.03 0.08
CA ASN A 148 -12.58 -6.36 -0.41
C ASN A 148 -11.52 -6.23 -1.53
N TYR A 149 -10.61 -7.18 -1.58
CA TYR A 149 -9.66 -7.34 -2.67
C TYR A 149 -9.64 -8.80 -3.16
N ASP A 150 -9.22 -9.01 -4.39
CA ASP A 150 -9.12 -10.35 -4.99
C ASP A 150 -7.69 -10.55 -5.47
N THR A 151 -7.09 -11.65 -5.06
CA THR A 151 -5.74 -12.06 -5.47
C THR A 151 -5.74 -13.09 -6.58
N ARG A 152 -6.92 -13.51 -7.04
CA ARG A 152 -7.05 -14.44 -8.18
C ARG A 152 -6.85 -13.68 -9.48
N ILE A 153 -5.78 -14.02 -10.16
CA ILE A 153 -5.40 -13.51 -11.48
C ILE A 153 -5.73 -14.59 -12.52
#